data_a3819c50a79709b0a239d83f536e98ba
#
_entry.id   a3819c50a79709b0a239d83f536e98ba
#
_cell.length_a   1.000
_cell.length_b   1.000
_cell.length_c   1.000
_cell.angle_alpha   90.00
_cell.angle_beta   90.00
_cell.angle_gamma   90.00
#
_symmetry.space_group_name_H-M   'P 1'
#
loop_
_entity.id
_entity.type
_entity.pdbx_description
1 polymer ?
#
loop_
_entity_poly.entity_id
_entity_poly.type
_entity_poly.pdbx_seq_one_letter_code
_entity_poly.pdbx_strand_id
1 'polypeptide(L)'
;MHPSAMRNCKSFFEVYASKMEGGTVLDIGSQDVNGSLREVTPKQFKYVGVDFEKAKNVDVVLDSPYIFPFADEAADILITSSCLEHSEFFWLTWLEMLRVVKPTGLIYVNVPSEGQYHAYPVDCWRFKLNAGHALQKWGKRAGFNPLLLEAYTDAEPPWHDSVAVFVKEWDNHSLYPDRINTDEL
;
A
#
# COMPACT_ATOMS: atom_id res chain seq x y z
N MET A 1 2.09 -4.40 -13.67
CA MET A 1 3.01 -3.98 -12.58
C MET A 1 4.38 -3.72 -13.18
N HIS A 2 5.05 -2.61 -12.80
CA HIS A 2 6.38 -2.29 -13.28
C HIS A 2 7.46 -3.00 -12.46
N PRO A 3 8.68 -3.22 -13.01
CA PRO A 3 9.77 -3.83 -12.26
C PRO A 3 10.16 -3.06 -10.99
N SER A 4 10.11 -1.72 -11.02
CA SER A 4 10.33 -0.87 -9.84
C SER A 4 9.34 -1.19 -8.71
N ALA A 5 8.05 -1.28 -9.00
CA ALA A 5 7.01 -1.58 -8.02
C ALA A 5 7.21 -2.97 -7.39
N MET A 6 7.60 -3.98 -8.18
CA MET A 6 7.92 -5.33 -7.68
C MET A 6 9.15 -5.31 -6.76
N ARG A 7 10.22 -4.60 -7.16
CA ARG A 7 11.43 -4.44 -6.35
C ARG A 7 11.12 -3.71 -5.03
N ASN A 8 10.40 -2.60 -5.09
CA ASN A 8 10.06 -1.80 -3.91
C ASN A 8 9.22 -2.62 -2.91
N CYS A 9 8.22 -3.37 -3.40
CA CYS A 9 7.41 -4.23 -2.54
C CYS A 9 8.23 -5.39 -1.93
N LYS A 10 9.16 -5.98 -2.69
CA LYS A 10 10.08 -6.98 -2.17
C LYS A 10 10.94 -6.41 -1.04
N SER A 11 11.54 -5.24 -1.24
CA SER A 11 12.32 -4.55 -0.20
C SER A 11 11.48 -4.23 1.04
N PHE A 12 10.21 -3.84 0.86
CA PHE A 12 9.29 -3.67 1.99
C PHE A 12 9.16 -4.94 2.82
N PHE A 13 8.92 -6.09 2.21
CA PHE A 13 8.80 -7.35 2.95
C PHE A 13 10.12 -7.74 3.63
N GLU A 14 11.25 -7.55 2.96
CA GLU A 14 12.57 -7.87 3.50
C GLU A 14 12.94 -7.03 4.73
N VAL A 15 12.58 -5.75 4.75
CA VAL A 15 12.91 -4.83 5.84
C VAL A 15 11.85 -4.89 6.95
N TYR A 16 10.58 -4.74 6.61
CA TYR A 16 9.53 -4.52 7.59
C TYR A 16 8.83 -5.80 8.08
N ALA A 17 8.77 -6.83 7.23
CA ALA A 17 8.02 -8.04 7.53
C ALA A 17 8.89 -9.30 7.71
N SER A 18 10.21 -9.20 7.59
CA SER A 18 11.13 -10.35 7.69
C SER A 18 11.09 -11.07 9.03
N LYS A 19 10.74 -10.37 10.11
CA LYS A 19 10.64 -10.90 11.49
C LYS A 19 9.23 -11.39 11.84
N MET A 20 8.26 -11.21 10.95
CA MET A 20 6.89 -11.68 11.16
C MET A 20 6.79 -13.17 10.82
N GLU A 21 6.18 -13.96 11.71
CA GLU A 21 6.00 -15.41 11.49
C GLU A 21 4.94 -15.73 10.43
N GLY A 22 4.11 -14.76 10.07
CA GLY A 22 3.03 -14.85 9.08
C GLY A 22 1.91 -13.86 9.37
N GLY A 23 0.77 -14.07 8.74
CA GLY A 23 -0.41 -13.21 8.87
C GLY A 23 -1.18 -13.08 7.57
N THR A 24 -2.14 -12.17 7.54
CA THR A 24 -2.94 -11.87 6.34
C THR A 24 -2.42 -10.61 5.68
N VAL A 25 -2.11 -10.72 4.39
CA VAL A 25 -1.77 -9.58 3.49
C VAL A 25 -2.97 -9.35 2.58
N LEU A 26 -3.51 -8.13 2.59
CA LEU A 26 -4.48 -7.68 1.60
C LEU A 26 -3.78 -6.78 0.58
N ASP A 27 -3.93 -7.10 -0.70
CA ASP A 27 -3.42 -6.30 -1.83
C ASP A 27 -4.59 -5.56 -2.48
N ILE A 28 -4.64 -4.25 -2.31
CA ILE A 28 -5.70 -3.38 -2.81
C ILE A 28 -5.34 -2.85 -4.19
N GLY A 29 -6.18 -3.17 -5.19
CA GLY A 29 -5.88 -2.95 -6.61
C GLY A 29 -5.04 -4.08 -7.18
N SER A 30 -5.39 -5.33 -6.86
CA SER A 30 -4.56 -6.51 -7.08
C SER A 30 -4.61 -7.09 -8.49
N GLN A 31 -5.38 -6.50 -9.41
CA GLN A 31 -5.50 -7.03 -10.77
C GLN A 31 -4.13 -7.22 -11.45
N ASP A 32 -3.86 -8.45 -11.88
CA ASP A 32 -2.63 -8.78 -12.61
C ASP A 32 -2.76 -8.41 -14.09
N VAL A 33 -2.28 -7.23 -14.44
CA VAL A 33 -2.17 -6.78 -15.84
C VAL A 33 -0.78 -7.13 -16.41
N ASN A 34 0.28 -6.86 -15.66
CA ASN A 34 1.68 -7.05 -16.08
C ASN A 34 2.55 -7.53 -14.91
N GLY A 35 2.07 -8.47 -14.09
CA GLY A 35 2.72 -8.98 -12.88
C GLY A 35 1.90 -8.67 -11.61
N SER A 36 2.24 -9.34 -10.52
CA SER A 36 1.47 -9.32 -9.28
C SER A 36 2.37 -9.27 -8.05
N LEU A 37 2.01 -8.45 -7.06
CA LEU A 37 2.70 -8.41 -5.77
C LEU A 37 2.62 -9.74 -5.01
N ARG A 38 1.69 -10.63 -5.38
CA ARG A 38 1.64 -12.02 -4.89
C ARG A 38 2.95 -12.77 -5.09
N GLU A 39 3.67 -12.47 -6.18
CA GLU A 39 4.92 -13.15 -6.53
C GLU A 39 6.08 -12.80 -5.58
N VAL A 40 6.03 -11.63 -4.97
CA VAL A 40 7.04 -11.13 -4.03
C VAL A 40 6.59 -11.19 -2.57
N THR A 41 5.33 -11.55 -2.32
CA THR A 41 4.81 -11.76 -0.96
C THR A 41 5.39 -13.07 -0.39
N PRO A 42 6.05 -13.05 0.77
CA PRO A 42 6.64 -14.24 1.36
C PRO A 42 5.58 -15.31 1.70
N LYS A 43 5.93 -16.58 1.51
CA LYS A 43 5.00 -17.73 1.59
C LYS A 43 4.35 -17.95 2.96
N GLN A 44 4.94 -17.42 4.03
CA GLN A 44 4.34 -17.48 5.37
C GLN A 44 3.09 -16.62 5.51
N PHE A 45 2.83 -15.69 4.58
CA PHE A 45 1.64 -14.86 4.60
C PHE A 45 0.51 -15.45 3.76
N LYS A 46 -0.72 -15.34 4.28
CA LYS A 46 -1.94 -15.56 3.50
C LYS A 46 -2.20 -14.30 2.68
N TYR A 47 -1.90 -14.36 1.40
CA TYR A 47 -2.21 -13.27 0.47
C TYR A 47 -3.66 -13.34 -0.01
N VAL A 48 -4.33 -12.18 -0.01
CA VAL A 48 -5.69 -11.99 -0.55
C VAL A 48 -5.68 -10.78 -1.47
N GLY A 49 -5.90 -11.02 -2.76
CA GLY A 49 -6.03 -9.97 -3.77
C GLY A 49 -7.44 -9.37 -3.78
N VAL A 50 -7.53 -8.05 -3.74
CA VAL A 50 -8.77 -7.29 -3.65
C VAL A 50 -8.83 -6.26 -4.78
N ASP A 51 -9.92 -6.24 -5.54
CA ASP A 51 -10.13 -5.29 -6.63
C ASP A 51 -11.64 -5.03 -6.84
N PHE A 52 -12.00 -3.98 -7.56
CA PHE A 52 -13.39 -3.70 -7.92
C PHE A 52 -13.85 -4.47 -9.17
N GLU A 53 -12.94 -5.05 -9.94
CA GLU A 53 -13.24 -5.90 -11.09
C GLU A 53 -12.78 -7.34 -10.88
N LYS A 54 -13.56 -8.29 -11.39
CA LYS A 54 -13.14 -9.69 -11.43
C LYS A 54 -12.07 -9.90 -12.49
N ALA A 55 -10.87 -10.22 -12.07
CA ALA A 55 -9.72 -10.39 -12.95
C ALA A 55 -8.75 -11.46 -12.41
N LYS A 56 -7.66 -11.70 -13.16
CA LYS A 56 -6.57 -12.55 -12.70
C LYS A 56 -5.98 -11.96 -11.40
N ASN A 57 -5.69 -12.81 -10.42
CA ASN A 57 -5.14 -12.47 -9.11
C ASN A 57 -6.13 -11.77 -8.13
N VAL A 58 -7.39 -11.60 -8.49
CA VAL A 58 -8.42 -11.04 -7.63
C VAL A 58 -9.16 -12.17 -6.92
N ASP A 59 -9.04 -12.23 -5.60
CA ASP A 59 -9.74 -13.21 -4.75
C ASP A 59 -11.07 -12.65 -4.22
N VAL A 60 -11.13 -11.34 -3.96
CA VAL A 60 -12.31 -10.62 -3.47
C VAL A 60 -12.63 -9.46 -4.40
N VAL A 61 -13.84 -9.46 -4.94
CA VAL A 61 -14.35 -8.36 -5.77
C VAL A 61 -15.15 -7.41 -4.89
N LEU A 62 -14.84 -6.13 -4.95
CA LEU A 62 -15.51 -5.07 -4.19
C LEU A 62 -16.76 -4.60 -4.91
N ASP A 63 -17.89 -4.47 -4.20
CA ASP A 63 -19.09 -3.79 -4.70
C ASP A 63 -18.88 -2.27 -4.80
N SER A 64 -17.99 -1.73 -3.98
CA SER A 64 -17.56 -0.32 -4.01
C SER A 64 -16.07 -0.24 -3.71
N PRO A 65 -15.27 0.53 -4.48
CA PRO A 65 -13.84 0.70 -4.21
C PRO A 65 -13.54 1.44 -2.90
N TYR A 66 -14.57 1.96 -2.23
CA TYR A 66 -14.48 2.76 -1.01
C TYR A 66 -15.07 2.07 0.24
N ILE A 67 -15.51 0.80 0.11
CA ILE A 67 -16.06 0.00 1.22
C ILE A 67 -15.51 -1.41 1.11
N PHE A 68 -14.66 -1.81 2.07
CA PHE A 68 -14.08 -3.14 2.06
C PHE A 68 -14.91 -4.12 2.87
N PRO A 69 -15.21 -5.32 2.33
CA PRO A 69 -16.03 -6.35 2.99
C PRO A 69 -15.23 -7.13 4.04
N PHE A 70 -14.42 -6.42 4.82
CA PHE A 70 -13.61 -6.96 5.90
C PHE A 70 -13.98 -6.31 7.22
N ALA A 71 -13.88 -7.07 8.31
CA ALA A 71 -14.00 -6.53 9.66
C ALA A 71 -12.86 -5.53 9.97
N ASP A 72 -13.06 -4.70 10.97
CA ASP A 72 -11.99 -3.88 11.52
C ASP A 72 -10.84 -4.79 11.97
N GLU A 73 -9.62 -4.36 11.75
CA GLU A 73 -8.41 -5.04 12.23
C GLU A 73 -8.24 -6.49 11.72
N ALA A 74 -8.74 -6.77 10.52
CA ALA A 74 -8.71 -8.10 9.91
C ALA A 74 -7.36 -8.48 9.30
N ALA A 75 -6.50 -7.51 8.95
CA ALA A 75 -5.26 -7.73 8.23
C ALA A 75 -4.02 -7.32 9.01
N ASP A 76 -2.95 -8.09 8.86
CA ASP A 76 -1.64 -7.78 9.43
C ASP A 76 -0.88 -6.77 8.55
N ILE A 77 -1.04 -6.88 7.25
CA ILE A 77 -0.41 -6.00 6.27
C ILE A 77 -1.43 -5.65 5.18
N LEU A 78 -1.52 -4.38 4.81
CA LEU A 78 -2.13 -3.95 3.57
C LEU A 78 -1.04 -3.44 2.62
N ILE A 79 -1.11 -3.86 1.37
CA ILE A 79 -0.27 -3.35 0.30
C ILE A 79 -1.14 -2.78 -0.81
N THR A 80 -0.68 -1.75 -1.47
CA THR A 80 -1.30 -1.19 -2.68
C THR A 80 -0.22 -0.64 -3.59
N SER A 81 -0.32 -0.96 -4.87
CA SER A 81 0.63 -0.48 -5.87
C SER A 81 -0.07 -0.16 -7.17
N SER A 82 0.18 1.03 -7.71
CA SER A 82 -0.42 1.53 -8.96
C SER A 82 -1.95 1.40 -8.95
N CYS A 83 -2.57 1.85 -7.86
CA CYS A 83 -4.01 1.77 -7.63
C CYS A 83 -4.60 3.13 -7.23
N LEU A 84 -3.98 3.85 -6.28
CA LEU A 84 -4.58 5.08 -5.75
C LEU A 84 -4.61 6.22 -6.77
N GLU A 85 -3.74 6.22 -7.77
CA GLU A 85 -3.80 7.16 -8.91
C GLU A 85 -5.07 6.99 -9.75
N HIS A 86 -5.65 5.78 -9.73
CA HIS A 86 -6.89 5.43 -10.43
C HIS A 86 -8.13 5.54 -9.54
N SER A 87 -7.97 5.85 -8.27
CA SER A 87 -9.08 6.03 -7.33
C SER A 87 -9.50 7.50 -7.29
N GLU A 88 -10.72 7.82 -7.74
CA GLU A 88 -11.25 9.19 -7.75
C GLU A 88 -11.24 9.80 -6.34
N PHE A 89 -11.53 8.99 -5.32
CA PHE A 89 -11.57 9.39 -3.91
C PHE A 89 -10.58 8.56 -3.07
N PHE A 90 -9.28 8.53 -3.47
CA PHE A 90 -8.25 7.72 -2.81
C PHE A 90 -8.19 7.92 -1.29
N TRP A 91 -8.59 9.07 -0.77
CA TRP A 91 -8.67 9.33 0.67
C TRP A 91 -9.73 8.49 1.38
N LEU A 92 -10.80 8.04 0.70
CA LEU A 92 -11.77 7.09 1.26
C LEU A 92 -11.19 5.68 1.28
N THR A 93 -10.54 5.26 0.21
CA THR A 93 -9.78 4.00 0.15
C THR A 93 -8.73 3.94 1.28
N TRP A 94 -8.01 5.04 1.51
CA TRP A 94 -7.04 5.15 2.60
C TRP A 94 -7.67 4.94 3.99
N LEU A 95 -8.85 5.51 4.25
CA LEU A 95 -9.55 5.33 5.53
C LEU A 95 -10.01 3.87 5.73
N GLU A 96 -10.46 3.20 4.69
CA GLU A 96 -10.79 1.77 4.75
C GLU A 96 -9.53 0.92 5.01
N MET A 97 -8.41 1.24 4.38
CA MET A 97 -7.14 0.59 4.69
C MET A 97 -6.77 0.74 6.17
N LEU A 98 -6.90 1.94 6.72
CA LEU A 98 -6.66 2.19 8.15
C LEU A 98 -7.64 1.45 9.06
N ARG A 99 -8.91 1.32 8.68
CA ARG A 99 -9.91 0.56 9.45
C ARG A 99 -9.56 -0.92 9.52
N VAL A 100 -9.20 -1.49 8.37
CA VAL A 100 -9.04 -2.95 8.20
C VAL A 100 -7.69 -3.46 8.69
N VAL A 101 -6.64 -2.65 8.70
CA VAL A 101 -5.34 -3.07 9.23
C VAL A 101 -5.36 -3.11 10.77
N LYS A 102 -4.64 -4.07 11.37
CA LYS A 102 -4.47 -4.19 12.82
C LYS A 102 -3.69 -3.01 13.42
N PRO A 103 -3.82 -2.72 14.73
CA PRO A 103 -3.07 -1.64 15.38
C PRO A 103 -1.54 -1.73 15.21
N THR A 104 -0.98 -2.93 15.24
CA THR A 104 0.45 -3.20 14.97
C THR A 104 0.76 -3.38 13.49
N GLY A 105 -0.26 -3.37 12.62
CA GLY A 105 -0.13 -3.73 11.22
C GLY A 105 0.47 -2.61 10.37
N LEU A 106 0.98 -3.01 9.22
CA LEU A 106 1.66 -2.15 8.26
C LEU A 106 0.78 -1.83 7.05
N ILE A 107 0.96 -0.64 6.51
CA ILE A 107 0.41 -0.25 5.21
C ILE A 107 1.56 0.18 4.30
N TYR A 108 1.69 -0.48 3.15
CA TYR A 108 2.62 -0.14 2.09
C TYR A 108 1.86 0.49 0.92
N VAL A 109 2.33 1.64 0.47
CA VAL A 109 1.80 2.38 -0.68
C VAL A 109 2.92 2.62 -1.67
N ASN A 110 2.72 2.21 -2.94
CA ASN A 110 3.60 2.51 -4.06
C ASN A 110 2.77 3.09 -5.20
N VAL A 111 3.00 4.33 -5.56
CA VAL A 111 2.18 5.09 -6.51
C VAL A 111 3.05 5.96 -7.41
N PRO A 112 2.66 6.22 -8.67
CA PRO A 112 3.47 7.04 -9.56
C PRO A 112 3.54 8.50 -9.09
N SER A 113 4.76 9.05 -9.05
CA SER A 113 4.96 10.49 -8.82
C SER A 113 5.00 11.29 -10.13
N GLU A 114 5.27 10.62 -11.23
CA GLU A 114 5.38 11.17 -12.58
C GLU A 114 4.73 10.24 -13.61
N GLY A 115 5.07 10.42 -14.89
CA GLY A 115 4.63 9.55 -15.97
C GLY A 115 3.44 10.10 -16.75
N GLN A 116 3.22 9.46 -17.91
CA GLN A 116 2.18 9.87 -18.86
C GLN A 116 0.79 9.45 -18.35
N TYR A 117 -0.25 10.12 -18.88
CA TYR A 117 -1.64 9.75 -18.66
C TYR A 117 -1.89 8.31 -19.10
N HIS A 118 -2.51 7.51 -18.23
CA HIS A 118 -2.86 6.11 -18.47
C HIS A 118 -4.13 5.72 -17.69
N ALA A 119 -5.28 5.82 -18.32
CA ALA A 119 -6.55 5.51 -17.68
C ALA A 119 -6.76 4.00 -17.46
N TYR A 120 -7.17 3.62 -16.21
CA TYR A 120 -7.47 2.24 -15.87
C TYR A 120 -8.51 2.11 -14.73
N PRO A 121 -9.78 2.38 -14.96
CA PRO A 121 -10.42 3.03 -16.11
C PRO A 121 -10.21 4.54 -16.16
N VAL A 122 -9.80 5.15 -15.04
CA VAL A 122 -9.49 6.58 -14.89
C VAL A 122 -8.01 6.76 -14.51
N ASP A 123 -7.48 7.97 -14.63
CA ASP A 123 -6.13 8.34 -14.19
C ASP A 123 -6.21 9.75 -13.58
N CYS A 124 -6.24 9.84 -12.27
CA CYS A 124 -6.60 11.06 -11.55
C CYS A 124 -5.42 11.75 -10.89
N TRP A 125 -4.42 10.98 -10.40
CA TRP A 125 -3.46 11.53 -9.45
C TRP A 125 -2.00 11.17 -9.77
N ARG A 126 -1.09 12.05 -9.32
CA ARG A 126 0.34 11.78 -9.19
C ARG A 126 0.78 12.18 -7.79
N PHE A 127 1.47 11.27 -7.09
CA PHE A 127 1.79 11.43 -5.68
C PHE A 127 3.24 11.83 -5.49
N LYS A 128 3.50 13.02 -5.01
CA LYS A 128 4.85 13.49 -4.69
C LYS A 128 5.25 13.03 -3.28
N LEU A 129 6.53 13.11 -2.95
CA LEU A 129 7.11 12.67 -1.67
C LEU A 129 6.27 13.08 -0.43
N ASN A 130 5.75 14.30 -0.42
CA ASN A 130 4.93 14.80 0.69
C ASN A 130 3.53 14.15 0.81
N ALA A 131 3.12 13.33 -0.16
CA ALA A 131 1.82 12.65 -0.11
C ALA A 131 1.71 11.70 1.09
N GLY A 132 2.82 11.02 1.48
CA GLY A 132 2.84 10.19 2.69
C GLY A 132 2.48 10.98 3.94
N HIS A 133 3.05 12.17 4.13
CA HIS A 133 2.69 13.05 5.25
C HIS A 133 1.24 13.54 5.19
N ALA A 134 0.70 13.78 3.99
CA ALA A 134 -0.70 14.18 3.81
C ALA A 134 -1.65 13.04 4.21
N LEU A 135 -1.37 11.80 3.79
CA LEU A 135 -2.13 10.61 4.18
C LEU A 135 -2.11 10.40 5.70
N GLN A 136 -0.94 10.53 6.35
CA GLN A 136 -0.85 10.48 7.81
C GLN A 136 -1.74 11.52 8.48
N LYS A 137 -1.66 12.78 8.04
CA LYS A 137 -2.48 13.88 8.60
C LYS A 137 -3.97 13.65 8.37
N TRP A 138 -4.34 13.13 7.20
CA TRP A 138 -5.72 12.81 6.89
C TRP A 138 -6.26 11.68 7.78
N GLY A 139 -5.49 10.60 7.97
CA GLY A 139 -5.86 9.53 8.90
C GLY A 139 -6.06 10.03 10.32
N LYS A 140 -5.16 10.89 10.83
CA LYS A 140 -5.29 11.52 12.15
C LYS A 140 -6.54 12.40 12.26
N ARG A 141 -6.86 13.17 11.22
CA ARG A 141 -8.09 13.96 11.18
C ARG A 141 -9.36 13.10 11.22
N ALA A 142 -9.29 11.89 10.69
CA ALA A 142 -10.41 10.93 10.68
C ALA A 142 -10.51 10.08 11.95
N GLY A 143 -9.65 10.30 12.95
CA GLY A 143 -9.70 9.61 14.24
C GLY A 143 -8.79 8.40 14.38
N PHE A 144 -7.99 8.07 13.35
CA PHE A 144 -6.91 7.08 13.44
C PHE A 144 -5.62 7.72 13.94
N ASN A 145 -4.60 6.90 14.22
CA ASN A 145 -3.31 7.42 14.67
C ASN A 145 -2.10 6.86 13.86
N PRO A 146 -2.16 6.88 12.52
CA PRO A 146 -1.08 6.33 11.71
C PRO A 146 0.21 7.14 11.87
N LEU A 147 1.34 6.43 11.80
CA LEU A 147 2.66 7.02 11.67
C LEU A 147 3.27 6.62 10.33
N LEU A 148 3.73 7.61 9.58
CA LEU A 148 4.60 7.42 8.43
C LEU A 148 5.98 7.00 8.95
N LEU A 149 6.36 5.75 8.68
CA LEU A 149 7.67 5.20 9.06
C LEU A 149 8.75 5.63 8.07
N GLU A 150 8.40 5.65 6.78
CA GLU A 150 9.32 5.97 5.70
C GLU A 150 8.56 6.48 4.47
N ALA A 151 9.15 7.42 3.74
CA ALA A 151 8.73 7.79 2.41
C ALA A 151 9.95 8.13 1.55
N TYR A 152 9.97 7.64 0.31
CA TYR A 152 10.99 7.95 -0.68
C TYR A 152 10.42 7.95 -2.10
N THR A 153 11.19 8.49 -3.04
CA THR A 153 10.89 8.43 -4.48
C THR A 153 11.91 7.54 -5.16
N ASP A 154 11.43 6.49 -5.84
CA ASP A 154 12.28 5.63 -6.67
C ASP A 154 12.81 6.43 -7.87
N ALA A 155 14.09 6.29 -8.16
CA ALA A 155 14.74 7.02 -9.25
C ALA A 155 14.43 6.45 -10.64
N GLU A 156 13.76 5.29 -10.75
CA GLU A 156 13.53 4.60 -12.03
C GLU A 156 12.42 5.25 -12.85
N PRO A 157 12.75 5.72 -14.07
CA PRO A 157 11.75 6.26 -14.99
C PRO A 157 10.86 5.13 -15.57
N PRO A 158 9.68 5.44 -16.10
CA PRO A 158 9.10 6.80 -16.24
C PRO A 158 8.26 7.26 -15.06
N TRP A 159 8.00 6.39 -14.05
CA TRP A 159 7.01 6.63 -13.03
C TRP A 159 7.57 7.33 -11.79
N HIS A 160 8.87 7.13 -11.51
CA HIS A 160 9.50 7.66 -10.29
C HIS A 160 8.60 7.41 -9.08
N ASP A 161 8.31 6.12 -8.81
CA ASP A 161 7.32 5.72 -7.82
C ASP A 161 7.57 6.39 -6.47
N SER A 162 6.53 6.98 -5.91
CA SER A 162 6.50 7.44 -4.51
C SER A 162 6.10 6.27 -3.63
N VAL A 163 7.00 5.88 -2.76
CA VAL A 163 6.78 4.79 -1.78
C VAL A 163 6.55 5.39 -0.41
N ALA A 164 5.57 4.87 0.32
CA ALA A 164 5.32 5.24 1.71
C ALA A 164 4.95 4.01 2.54
N VAL A 165 5.53 3.89 3.73
CA VAL A 165 5.27 2.81 4.68
C VAL A 165 4.74 3.41 5.98
N PHE A 166 3.65 2.84 6.48
CA PHE A 166 2.99 3.30 7.70
C PHE A 166 2.79 2.15 8.67
N VAL A 167 2.80 2.45 9.97
CA VAL A 167 2.15 1.63 11.00
C VAL A 167 0.84 2.30 11.39
N LYS A 168 -0.23 1.49 11.62
CA LYS A 168 -1.57 2.03 11.93
C LYS A 168 -1.58 2.86 13.20
N GLU A 169 -0.96 2.36 14.28
CA GLU A 169 -0.93 3.08 15.54
C GLU A 169 0.50 3.54 15.88
N TRP A 170 0.66 4.83 16.10
CA TRP A 170 1.94 5.48 16.38
C TRP A 170 2.72 4.80 17.52
N ASP A 171 2.03 4.34 18.56
CA ASP A 171 2.64 3.70 19.73
C ASP A 171 3.39 2.41 19.39
N ASN A 172 3.10 1.80 18.24
CA ASN A 172 3.73 0.57 17.77
C ASN A 172 4.96 0.80 16.86
N HIS A 173 5.40 2.04 16.65
CA HIS A 173 6.51 2.36 15.74
C HIS A 173 7.83 1.67 16.11
N SER A 174 8.07 1.43 17.39
CA SER A 174 9.28 0.74 17.88
C SER A 174 9.41 -0.71 17.44
N LEU A 175 8.32 -1.33 16.97
CA LEU A 175 8.35 -2.66 16.35
C LEU A 175 9.07 -2.65 15.00
N TYR A 176 9.20 -1.49 14.37
CA TYR A 176 9.73 -1.30 13.02
C TYR A 176 10.88 -0.28 13.02
N PRO A 177 12.06 -0.63 13.56
CA PRO A 177 13.19 0.30 13.65
C PRO A 177 13.96 0.48 12.34
N ASP A 178 13.89 -0.52 11.45
CA ASP A 178 14.65 -0.57 10.21
C ASP A 178 13.97 0.25 9.09
N ARG A 179 14.75 0.69 8.08
CA ARG A 179 14.27 1.45 6.91
C ARG A 179 14.87 0.84 5.63
N ILE A 180 14.14 0.98 4.52
CA ILE A 180 14.62 0.58 3.19
C ILE A 180 15.72 1.53 2.72
N ASN A 181 15.46 2.83 2.88
CA ASN A 181 16.38 3.89 2.48
C ASN A 181 17.07 4.47 3.71
N THR A 182 18.34 4.17 3.88
CA THR A 182 19.11 4.61 5.04
C THR A 182 19.76 6.00 4.87
N ASP A 183 19.68 6.57 3.66
CA ASP A 183 20.37 7.81 3.30
C ASP A 183 19.51 9.08 3.42
N GLU A 184 18.23 8.95 3.78
CA GLU A 184 17.29 10.07 3.92
C GLU A 184 16.60 10.06 5.29
N LEU A 185 17.31 10.51 6.31
CA LEU A 185 16.74 11.00 7.58
C LEU A 185 17.21 12.42 7.84
#